data_a059b662adc0245ac0a0a7c2002d039f
#
_entry.id   a059b662adc0245ac0a0a7c2002d039f
#
_cell.length_a   1.000
_cell.length_b   1.000
_cell.length_c   1.000
_cell.angle_alpha   90.00
_cell.angle_beta   90.00
_cell.angle_gamma   90.00
#
_symmetry.space_group_name_H-M   'P 1'
#
loop_
_entity.id
_entity.type
_entity.pdbx_description
1 polymer ?
#
loop_
_entity_poly.entity_id
_entity_poly.type
_entity_poly.pdbx_seq_one_letter_code
_entity_poly.pdbx_strand_id
1 'polypeptide(L)'
;MSQANERNRLSVPPSERDHIQGPIDASVVLVKYGDYQSPDCGESHRIIKAIQQQFGNRLGFVFRHFPQTSLHSQAQKAAEAAEAAAAQGQFWQMHDTLFEHQQALDNGYLVEYANDLGLDITQFLQAMWRHVYADRVTEDVESGLRSGVTTTPTLFINGIRYNDAWNVESLLTAIAGIENP
;
A
#
# COMPACT_ATOMS: atom_id res chain seq x y z
N MET A 1 -8.71 -4.93 29.26
CA MET A 1 -8.07 -4.08 28.23
C MET A 1 -9.19 -3.47 27.38
N SER A 2 -9.17 -2.14 27.20
CA SER A 2 -10.28 -1.43 26.55
C SER A 2 -10.30 -1.69 25.03
N GLN A 3 -11.50 -1.89 24.45
CA GLN A 3 -11.70 -2.04 22.99
C GLN A 3 -11.07 -0.90 22.14
N ALA A 4 -10.87 0.27 22.73
CA ALA A 4 -10.18 1.40 22.12
C ALA A 4 -8.68 1.13 21.86
N ASN A 5 -8.06 0.27 22.67
CA ASN A 5 -6.63 -0.05 22.54
C ASN A 5 -6.36 -1.10 21.46
N GLU A 6 -7.35 -1.92 21.11
CA GLU A 6 -7.24 -2.92 20.04
C GLU A 6 -7.36 -2.29 18.65
N ARG A 7 -8.16 -1.24 18.50
CA ARG A 7 -8.33 -0.50 17.22
C ARG A 7 -7.12 0.32 16.80
N ASN A 8 -6.17 0.52 17.70
CA ASN A 8 -4.93 1.26 17.45
C ASN A 8 -3.74 0.34 17.12
N ARG A 9 -3.97 -0.95 16.98
CA ARG A 9 -2.91 -1.92 16.70
C ARG A 9 -3.17 -2.69 15.42
N LEU A 10 -2.07 -2.94 14.70
CA LEU A 10 -2.08 -3.81 13.52
C LEU A 10 -2.36 -5.25 13.97
N SER A 11 -3.45 -5.85 13.48
CA SER A 11 -3.87 -7.22 13.86
C SER A 11 -3.06 -8.31 13.18
N VAL A 12 -2.57 -8.03 11.97
CA VAL A 12 -1.80 -8.96 11.16
C VAL A 12 -0.40 -8.37 10.95
N PRO A 13 0.63 -8.87 11.66
CA PRO A 13 1.99 -8.37 11.49
C PRO A 13 2.49 -8.54 10.05
N PRO A 14 3.47 -7.72 9.61
CA PRO A 14 4.15 -7.94 8.35
C PRO A 14 4.76 -9.33 8.25
N SER A 15 4.71 -9.90 7.06
CA SER A 15 5.24 -11.23 6.77
C SER A 15 5.77 -11.30 5.34
N GLU A 16 6.35 -12.42 4.95
CA GLU A 16 6.83 -12.68 3.58
C GLU A 16 5.72 -12.65 2.52
N ARG A 17 4.44 -12.66 2.93
CA ARG A 17 3.29 -12.48 2.03
C ARG A 17 3.11 -11.04 1.58
N ASP A 18 3.65 -10.09 2.32
CA ASP A 18 3.50 -8.67 2.03
C ASP A 18 4.45 -8.20 0.94
N HIS A 19 4.04 -7.15 0.23
CA HIS A 19 4.94 -6.38 -0.61
C HIS A 19 5.74 -5.44 0.28
N ILE A 20 7.05 -5.66 0.35
CA ILE A 20 7.96 -4.97 1.26
C ILE A 20 9.09 -4.31 0.48
N GLN A 21 9.35 -3.05 0.78
CA GLN A 21 10.59 -2.34 0.40
C GLN A 21 11.45 -2.16 1.65
N GLY A 22 12.74 -2.43 1.54
CA GLY A 22 13.65 -2.45 2.68
C GLY A 22 13.51 -3.72 3.53
N PRO A 23 14.27 -3.82 4.65
CA PRO A 23 14.26 -4.99 5.51
C PRO A 23 12.95 -5.11 6.31
N ILE A 24 12.40 -6.32 6.42
CA ILE A 24 11.23 -6.59 7.26
C ILE A 24 11.55 -6.48 8.76
N ASP A 25 12.80 -6.70 9.11
CA ASP A 25 13.36 -6.61 10.47
C ASP A 25 14.04 -5.26 10.76
N ALA A 26 13.75 -4.24 9.94
CA ALA A 26 14.21 -2.88 10.17
C ALA A 26 13.72 -2.37 11.55
N SER A 27 14.49 -1.45 12.16
CA SER A 27 14.11 -0.82 13.44
C SER A 27 12.76 -0.11 13.36
N VAL A 28 12.41 0.39 12.17
CA VAL A 28 11.13 1.01 11.86
C VAL A 28 10.48 0.32 10.67
N VAL A 29 9.28 -0.19 10.86
CA VAL A 29 8.46 -0.79 9.79
C VAL A 29 7.15 -0.02 9.69
N LEU A 30 6.90 0.52 8.51
CA LEU A 30 5.67 1.20 8.14
C LEU A 30 4.74 0.22 7.41
N VAL A 31 3.49 0.12 7.84
CA VAL A 31 2.44 -0.61 7.11
C VAL A 31 1.36 0.38 6.70
N LYS A 32 1.21 0.60 5.41
CA LYS A 32 0.20 1.50 4.84
C LYS A 32 -0.91 0.71 4.15
N TYR A 33 -2.15 0.96 4.57
CA TYR A 33 -3.32 0.57 3.80
C TYR A 33 -3.71 1.72 2.86
N GLY A 34 -3.84 1.41 1.58
CA GLY A 34 -4.02 2.42 0.55
C GLY A 34 -4.94 2.00 -0.60
N ASP A 35 -5.40 3.03 -1.29
CA ASP A 35 -6.29 2.99 -2.45
C ASP A 35 -5.64 3.81 -3.57
N TYR A 36 -5.39 3.18 -4.71
CA TYR A 36 -4.70 3.84 -5.83
C TYR A 36 -5.47 5.01 -6.44
N GLN A 37 -6.79 5.04 -6.30
CA GLN A 37 -7.61 6.13 -6.85
C GLN A 37 -7.85 7.26 -5.84
N SER A 38 -7.52 7.07 -4.56
CA SER A 38 -7.66 8.09 -3.52
C SER A 38 -6.63 9.20 -3.68
N PRO A 39 -7.02 10.48 -3.82
CA PRO A 39 -6.07 11.62 -3.85
C PRO A 39 -5.20 11.71 -2.61
N ASP A 40 -5.77 11.46 -1.43
CA ASP A 40 -5.03 11.47 -0.16
C ASP A 40 -3.97 10.35 -0.10
N CYS A 41 -4.26 9.21 -0.73
CA CYS A 41 -3.27 8.14 -0.87
C CYS A 41 -2.13 8.52 -1.82
N GLY A 42 -2.42 9.29 -2.87
CA GLY A 42 -1.40 9.85 -3.77
C GLY A 42 -0.48 10.83 -3.06
N GLU A 43 -1.05 11.71 -2.23
CA GLU A 43 -0.23 12.63 -1.41
C GLU A 43 0.61 11.87 -0.40
N SER A 44 0.02 10.92 0.32
CA SER A 44 0.76 10.08 1.28
C SER A 44 1.85 9.23 0.61
N HIS A 45 1.68 8.85 -0.65
CA HIS A 45 2.72 8.15 -1.42
C HIS A 45 3.97 9.02 -1.58
N ARG A 46 3.83 10.31 -1.93
CA ARG A 46 4.95 11.25 -2.03
C ARG A 46 5.66 11.43 -0.70
N ILE A 47 4.90 11.52 0.40
CA ILE A 47 5.44 11.64 1.76
C ILE A 47 6.26 10.40 2.12
N ILE A 48 5.72 9.20 1.89
CA ILE A 48 6.42 7.94 2.14
C ILE A 48 7.72 7.84 1.32
N LYS A 49 7.69 8.23 0.04
CA LYS A 49 8.91 8.27 -0.79
C LYS A 49 10.00 9.16 -0.21
N ALA A 50 9.63 10.34 0.30
CA ALA A 50 10.57 11.25 0.96
C ALA A 50 11.17 10.64 2.25
N ILE A 51 10.35 9.96 3.05
CA ILE A 51 10.80 9.23 4.25
C ILE A 51 11.76 8.10 3.88
N GLN A 52 11.42 7.29 2.88
CA GLN A 52 12.29 6.20 2.41
C GLN A 52 13.66 6.70 1.95
N GLN A 53 13.71 7.84 1.25
CA GLN A 53 14.97 8.45 0.82
C GLN A 53 15.87 8.86 2.00
N GLN A 54 15.28 9.33 3.11
CA GLN A 54 16.05 9.74 4.29
C GLN A 54 16.54 8.55 5.13
N PHE A 55 15.74 7.50 5.24
CA PHE A 55 16.04 6.37 6.13
C PHE A 55 16.78 5.23 5.43
N GLY A 56 16.64 5.08 4.12
CA GLY A 56 17.25 3.97 3.37
C GLY A 56 16.93 2.61 3.98
N ASN A 57 17.97 1.81 4.20
CA ASN A 57 17.84 0.44 4.74
C ASN A 57 17.44 0.37 6.24
N ARG A 58 17.26 1.50 6.92
CA ARG A 58 16.76 1.53 8.30
C ARG A 58 15.24 1.47 8.38
N LEU A 59 14.55 1.54 7.24
CA LEU A 59 13.10 1.55 7.13
C LEU A 59 12.62 0.37 6.28
N GLY A 60 11.69 -0.43 6.84
CA GLY A 60 10.86 -1.34 6.09
C GLY A 60 9.52 -0.66 5.74
N PHE A 61 9.08 -0.78 4.50
CA PHE A 61 7.78 -0.26 4.05
C PHE A 61 6.94 -1.37 3.44
N VAL A 62 5.75 -1.55 3.98
CA VAL A 62 4.73 -2.50 3.51
C VAL A 62 3.54 -1.74 2.97
N PHE A 63 3.08 -2.12 1.79
CA PHE A 63 1.81 -1.65 1.25
C PHE A 63 0.78 -2.77 1.24
N ARG A 64 -0.43 -2.47 1.70
CA ARG A 64 -1.61 -3.35 1.66
C ARG A 64 -2.77 -2.66 0.98
N HIS A 65 -3.46 -3.40 0.14
CA HIS A 65 -4.62 -2.88 -0.58
C HIS A 65 -5.81 -2.64 0.34
N PHE A 66 -6.45 -1.49 0.16
CA PHE A 66 -7.73 -1.19 0.78
C PHE A 66 -8.58 -0.32 -0.16
N PRO A 67 -9.00 -0.87 -1.32
CA PRO A 67 -9.80 -0.13 -2.30
C PRO A 67 -11.16 0.21 -1.74
N GLN A 68 -11.48 1.51 -1.70
CA GLN A 68 -12.79 2.02 -1.26
C GLN A 68 -13.76 2.08 -2.44
N THR A 69 -14.24 0.93 -2.89
CA THR A 69 -14.99 0.74 -4.14
C THR A 69 -16.31 1.51 -4.20
N SER A 70 -16.89 1.88 -3.04
CA SER A 70 -18.07 2.74 -2.98
C SER A 70 -17.80 4.20 -3.37
N LEU A 71 -16.54 4.64 -3.29
CA LEU A 71 -16.08 6.00 -3.61
C LEU A 71 -15.27 6.03 -4.91
N HIS A 72 -14.54 4.97 -5.20
CA HIS A 72 -13.53 4.90 -6.24
C HIS A 72 -13.75 3.68 -7.13
N SER A 73 -14.41 3.88 -8.26
CA SER A 73 -14.84 2.79 -9.16
C SER A 73 -13.70 2.00 -9.81
N GLN A 74 -12.50 2.58 -9.93
CA GLN A 74 -11.33 1.94 -10.53
C GLN A 74 -10.36 1.35 -9.48
N ALA A 75 -10.59 1.59 -8.21
CA ALA A 75 -9.66 1.22 -7.14
C ALA A 75 -9.40 -0.30 -7.07
N GLN A 76 -10.43 -1.13 -7.20
CA GLN A 76 -10.30 -2.59 -7.20
C GLN A 76 -9.44 -3.08 -8.35
N LYS A 77 -9.70 -2.59 -9.56
CA LYS A 77 -8.95 -3.00 -10.77
C LYS A 77 -7.49 -2.56 -10.71
N ALA A 78 -7.23 -1.36 -10.19
CA ALA A 78 -5.86 -0.88 -9.97
C ALA A 78 -5.11 -1.76 -8.97
N ALA A 79 -5.76 -2.19 -7.87
CA ALA A 79 -5.18 -3.12 -6.92
C ALA A 79 -4.87 -4.48 -7.55
N GLU A 80 -5.79 -5.05 -8.33
CA GLU A 80 -5.58 -6.31 -9.06
C GLU A 80 -4.46 -6.18 -10.11
N ALA A 81 -4.33 -5.01 -10.78
CA ALA A 81 -3.25 -4.74 -11.72
C ALA A 81 -1.87 -4.73 -11.02
N ALA A 82 -1.78 -4.15 -9.83
CA ALA A 82 -0.55 -4.19 -9.03
C ALA A 82 -0.16 -5.63 -8.67
N GLU A 83 -1.12 -6.47 -8.31
CA GLU A 83 -0.88 -7.89 -8.01
C GLU A 83 -0.53 -8.69 -9.27
N ALA A 84 -1.15 -8.40 -10.41
CA ALA A 84 -0.78 -9.02 -11.69
C ALA A 84 0.66 -8.68 -12.11
N ALA A 85 1.10 -7.46 -11.84
CA ALA A 85 2.50 -7.05 -12.03
C ALA A 85 3.42 -7.73 -11.00
N ALA A 86 2.97 -7.89 -9.75
CA ALA A 86 3.69 -8.60 -8.70
C ALA A 86 4.02 -10.05 -9.09
N ALA A 87 3.08 -10.75 -9.74
CA ALA A 87 3.28 -12.10 -10.26
C ALA A 87 4.40 -12.19 -11.32
N GLN A 88 4.80 -11.05 -11.90
CA GLN A 88 5.90 -10.93 -12.84
C GLN A 88 7.10 -10.15 -12.24
N GLY A 89 7.16 -10.03 -10.90
CA GLY A 89 8.28 -9.40 -10.18
C GLY A 89 8.31 -7.87 -10.21
N GLN A 90 7.20 -7.20 -10.59
CA GLN A 90 7.17 -5.75 -10.79
C GLN A 90 6.05 -5.04 -10.01
N PHE A 91 5.79 -5.49 -8.77
CA PHE A 91 4.81 -4.83 -7.90
C PHE A 91 5.10 -3.34 -7.73
N TRP A 92 6.31 -2.99 -7.30
CA TRP A 92 6.65 -1.63 -6.93
C TRP A 92 6.69 -0.67 -8.11
N GLN A 93 7.09 -1.14 -9.28
CA GLN A 93 7.05 -0.36 -10.51
C GLN A 93 5.60 -0.03 -10.91
N MET A 94 4.70 -1.01 -10.86
CA MET A 94 3.28 -0.77 -11.12
C MET A 94 2.66 0.10 -10.02
N HIS A 95 2.99 -0.13 -8.76
CA HIS A 95 2.55 0.66 -7.62
C HIS A 95 2.87 2.16 -7.79
N ASP A 96 4.11 2.47 -8.14
CA ASP A 96 4.53 3.85 -8.38
C ASP A 96 3.78 4.44 -9.59
N THR A 97 3.69 3.72 -10.69
CA THR A 97 2.98 4.14 -11.90
C THR A 97 1.50 4.47 -11.63
N LEU A 98 0.81 3.62 -10.87
CA LEU A 98 -0.60 3.84 -10.53
C LEU A 98 -0.82 5.10 -9.70
N PHE A 99 0.04 5.37 -8.71
CA PHE A 99 -0.05 6.61 -7.92
C PHE A 99 0.35 7.86 -8.72
N GLU A 100 1.28 7.74 -9.65
CA GLU A 100 1.68 8.84 -10.53
C GLU A 100 0.59 9.21 -11.56
N HIS A 101 -0.31 8.27 -11.88
CA HIS A 101 -1.34 8.41 -12.92
C HIS A 101 -2.76 8.18 -12.40
N GLN A 102 -3.09 8.68 -11.21
CA GLN A 102 -4.37 8.44 -10.54
C GLN A 102 -5.62 8.84 -11.34
N GLN A 103 -5.50 9.72 -12.33
CA GLN A 103 -6.60 10.13 -13.20
C GLN A 103 -6.80 9.20 -14.41
N ALA A 104 -5.96 8.19 -14.57
CA ALA A 104 -5.91 7.31 -15.73
C ALA A 104 -5.77 5.83 -15.26
N LEU A 105 -6.82 5.29 -14.66
CA LEU A 105 -6.85 3.95 -14.05
C LEU A 105 -7.89 3.02 -14.70
N ASP A 106 -8.44 3.38 -15.86
CA ASP A 106 -9.30 2.47 -16.61
C ASP A 106 -8.50 1.32 -17.28
N ASN A 107 -9.20 0.33 -17.77
CA ASN A 107 -8.59 -0.89 -18.31
C ASN A 107 -7.55 -0.62 -19.41
N GLY A 108 -7.78 0.37 -20.26
CA GLY A 108 -6.87 0.71 -21.36
C GLY A 108 -5.52 1.19 -20.83
N TYR A 109 -5.55 2.10 -19.87
CA TYR A 109 -4.35 2.61 -19.22
C TYR A 109 -3.60 1.54 -18.42
N LEU A 110 -4.32 0.68 -17.70
CA LEU A 110 -3.67 -0.41 -16.96
C LEU A 110 -2.87 -1.35 -17.86
N VAL A 111 -3.40 -1.63 -19.07
CA VAL A 111 -2.70 -2.44 -20.10
C VAL A 111 -1.50 -1.66 -20.65
N GLU A 112 -1.64 -0.36 -20.89
CA GLU A 112 -0.54 0.50 -21.35
C GLU A 112 0.61 0.48 -20.32
N TYR A 113 0.31 0.66 -19.04
CA TYR A 113 1.33 0.58 -17.98
C TYR A 113 2.02 -0.78 -17.92
N ALA A 114 1.25 -1.87 -18.05
CA ALA A 114 1.81 -3.21 -18.09
C ALA A 114 2.77 -3.39 -19.28
N ASN A 115 2.40 -2.86 -20.44
CA ASN A 115 3.26 -2.87 -21.63
C ASN A 115 4.53 -2.04 -21.44
N ASP A 116 4.42 -0.84 -20.90
CA ASP A 116 5.55 0.06 -20.65
C ASP A 116 6.54 -0.52 -19.61
N LEU A 117 6.04 -1.29 -18.67
CA LEU A 117 6.85 -2.05 -17.71
C LEU A 117 7.46 -3.33 -18.30
N GLY A 118 7.15 -3.67 -19.57
CA GLY A 118 7.66 -4.86 -20.23
C GLY A 118 7.10 -6.18 -19.69
N LEU A 119 5.88 -6.15 -19.12
CA LEU A 119 5.22 -7.35 -18.64
C LEU A 119 4.76 -8.24 -19.79
N ASP A 120 4.62 -9.54 -19.54
CA ASP A 120 3.88 -10.44 -20.44
C ASP A 120 2.40 -10.01 -20.45
N ILE A 121 1.99 -9.37 -21.55
CA ILE A 121 0.66 -8.80 -21.71
C ILE A 121 -0.41 -9.88 -21.75
N THR A 122 -0.14 -11.03 -22.33
CA THR A 122 -1.09 -12.13 -22.37
C THR A 122 -1.40 -12.64 -20.97
N GLN A 123 -0.36 -12.85 -20.16
CA GLN A 123 -0.51 -13.24 -18.75
C GLN A 123 -1.25 -12.16 -17.95
N PHE A 124 -0.88 -10.89 -18.13
CA PHE A 124 -1.51 -9.77 -17.46
C PHE A 124 -3.01 -9.68 -17.78
N LEU A 125 -3.38 -9.71 -19.05
CA LEU A 125 -4.78 -9.65 -19.50
C LEU A 125 -5.60 -10.84 -18.99
N GLN A 126 -5.04 -12.05 -19.00
CA GLN A 126 -5.72 -13.23 -18.45
C GLN A 126 -5.97 -13.09 -16.94
N ALA A 127 -4.99 -12.59 -16.20
CA ALA A 127 -5.11 -12.34 -14.76
C ALA A 127 -6.22 -11.31 -14.48
N MET A 128 -6.23 -10.20 -15.21
CA MET A 128 -7.23 -9.14 -15.05
C MET A 128 -8.64 -9.62 -15.41
N TRP A 129 -8.79 -10.29 -16.53
CA TRP A 129 -10.12 -10.78 -16.97
C TRP A 129 -10.70 -11.80 -15.98
N ARG A 130 -9.89 -12.71 -15.47
CA ARG A 130 -10.33 -13.78 -14.57
C ARG A 130 -10.36 -13.37 -13.11
N HIS A 131 -10.02 -12.13 -12.81
CA HIS A 131 -9.89 -11.62 -11.43
C HIS A 131 -9.03 -12.52 -10.54
N VAL A 132 -7.90 -13.01 -11.08
CA VAL A 132 -7.04 -14.01 -10.43
C VAL A 132 -6.57 -13.53 -9.05
N TYR A 133 -6.39 -12.23 -8.88
CA TYR A 133 -5.85 -11.63 -7.66
C TYR A 133 -6.90 -10.92 -6.79
N ALA A 134 -8.20 -11.06 -7.10
CA ALA A 134 -9.27 -10.45 -6.28
C ALA A 134 -9.23 -10.93 -4.82
N ASP A 135 -8.99 -12.22 -4.61
CA ASP A 135 -8.90 -12.80 -3.26
C ASP A 135 -7.69 -12.24 -2.48
N ARG A 136 -6.54 -12.03 -3.16
CA ARG A 136 -5.37 -11.42 -2.55
C ARG A 136 -5.65 -9.98 -2.08
N VAL A 137 -6.37 -9.20 -2.87
CA VAL A 137 -6.82 -7.86 -2.48
C VAL A 137 -7.79 -7.94 -1.30
N THR A 138 -8.73 -8.89 -1.33
CA THR A 138 -9.70 -9.11 -0.25
C THR A 138 -9.01 -9.46 1.07
N GLU A 139 -7.98 -10.31 1.06
CA GLU A 139 -7.20 -10.64 2.26
C GLU A 139 -6.58 -9.40 2.92
N ASP A 140 -6.06 -8.47 2.13
CA ASP A 140 -5.54 -7.20 2.64
C ASP A 140 -6.64 -6.35 3.27
N VAL A 141 -7.79 -6.22 2.59
CA VAL A 141 -8.97 -5.50 3.10
C VAL A 141 -9.41 -6.09 4.45
N GLU A 142 -9.55 -7.41 4.53
CA GLU A 142 -9.94 -8.09 5.77
C GLU A 142 -8.93 -7.86 6.90
N SER A 143 -7.63 -7.89 6.61
CA SER A 143 -6.59 -7.58 7.58
C SER A 143 -6.69 -6.13 8.08
N GLY A 144 -7.03 -5.21 7.19
CA GLY A 144 -7.28 -3.81 7.51
C GLY A 144 -8.50 -3.64 8.41
N LEU A 145 -9.62 -4.27 8.07
CA LEU A 145 -10.85 -4.24 8.88
C LEU A 145 -10.60 -4.78 10.30
N ARG A 146 -9.86 -5.89 10.44
CA ARG A 146 -9.44 -6.42 11.76
C ARG A 146 -8.56 -5.44 12.53
N SER A 147 -7.79 -4.61 11.83
CA SER A 147 -6.94 -3.55 12.41
C SER A 147 -7.69 -2.23 12.64
N GLY A 148 -9.00 -2.20 12.43
CA GLY A 148 -9.83 -1.01 12.58
C GLY A 148 -9.65 0.03 11.47
N VAL A 149 -9.13 -0.36 10.30
CA VAL A 149 -9.05 0.51 9.12
C VAL A 149 -10.45 0.70 8.54
N THR A 150 -10.86 1.95 8.38
CA THR A 150 -12.15 2.35 7.80
C THR A 150 -12.00 3.32 6.64
N THR A 151 -10.84 3.96 6.55
CA THR A 151 -10.51 4.96 5.52
C THR A 151 -9.07 4.79 5.07
N THR A 152 -8.72 5.37 3.94
CA THR A 152 -7.36 5.40 3.40
C THR A 152 -6.91 6.84 3.14
N PRO A 153 -5.63 7.15 3.32
CA PRO A 153 -4.57 6.27 3.81
C PRO A 153 -4.69 5.99 5.32
N THR A 154 -4.37 4.78 5.75
CA THR A 154 -4.13 4.46 7.15
C THR A 154 -2.74 3.88 7.30
N LEU A 155 -1.97 4.38 8.26
CA LEU A 155 -0.58 4.00 8.52
C LEU A 155 -0.42 3.41 9.91
N PHE A 156 0.38 2.37 10.01
CA PHE A 156 0.88 1.82 11.26
C PHE A 156 2.41 1.91 11.28
N ILE A 157 2.98 2.37 12.37
CA ILE A 157 4.43 2.41 12.61
C ILE A 157 4.74 1.40 13.71
N ASN A 158 5.55 0.39 13.41
CA ASN A 158 5.83 -0.72 14.32
C ASN A 158 4.56 -1.31 14.95
N GLY A 159 3.51 -1.46 14.16
CA GLY A 159 2.23 -2.04 14.58
C GLY A 159 1.30 -1.11 15.35
N ILE A 160 1.68 0.15 15.59
CA ILE A 160 0.85 1.16 16.25
C ILE A 160 0.31 2.14 15.21
N ARG A 161 -0.99 2.42 15.25
CA ARG A 161 -1.63 3.34 14.33
C ARG A 161 -1.08 4.74 14.48
N TYR A 162 -0.68 5.33 13.35
CA TYR A 162 -0.29 6.73 13.26
C TYR A 162 -1.54 7.61 13.10
N ASN A 163 -1.72 8.58 13.98
CA ASN A 163 -2.91 9.45 13.99
C ASN A 163 -2.58 10.94 13.85
N ASP A 164 -1.31 11.28 13.61
CA ASP A 164 -0.90 12.67 13.43
C ASP A 164 -1.03 13.12 11.97
N ALA A 165 -0.63 14.37 11.70
CA ALA A 165 -0.75 14.97 10.38
C ALA A 165 0.11 14.25 9.32
N TRP A 166 -0.48 14.06 8.14
CA TRP A 166 0.21 13.53 6.97
C TRP A 166 1.11 14.60 6.34
N ASN A 167 2.31 14.75 6.90
CA ASN A 167 3.40 15.52 6.32
C ASN A 167 4.74 14.92 6.77
N VAL A 168 5.81 15.28 6.07
CA VAL A 168 7.14 14.71 6.29
C VAL A 168 7.63 14.99 7.70
N GLU A 169 7.47 16.20 8.21
CA GLU A 169 7.97 16.62 9.53
C GLU A 169 7.31 15.82 10.68
N SER A 170 5.98 15.73 10.66
CA SER A 170 5.23 14.97 11.68
C SER A 170 5.59 13.49 11.66
N LEU A 171 5.74 12.92 10.45
CA LEU A 171 6.09 11.51 10.31
C LEU A 171 7.54 11.23 10.76
N LEU A 172 8.47 12.12 10.44
CA LEU A 172 9.86 12.04 10.94
C LEU A 172 9.91 12.12 12.48
N THR A 173 9.13 13.01 13.07
CA THR A 173 9.04 13.15 14.53
C THR A 173 8.50 11.88 15.18
N ALA A 174 7.46 11.28 14.62
CA ALA A 174 6.90 10.02 15.11
C ALA A 174 7.91 8.86 15.02
N ILE A 175 8.66 8.77 13.92
CA ILE A 175 9.70 7.74 13.74
C ILE A 175 10.86 7.96 14.72
N ALA A 176 11.33 9.19 14.88
CA ALA A 176 12.42 9.51 15.83
C ALA A 176 12.07 9.16 17.27
N GLY A 177 10.79 9.33 17.67
CA GLY A 177 10.31 8.94 19.00
C GLY A 177 10.33 7.42 19.24
N ILE A 178 10.37 6.60 18.20
CA ILE A 178 10.47 5.14 18.27
C ILE A 178 11.94 4.69 18.36
N GLU A 179 12.83 5.35 17.63
CA GLU A 179 14.27 5.02 17.61
C GLU A 179 14.98 5.45 18.92
N ASN A 180 14.44 6.43 19.64
CA ASN A 180 14.98 6.95 20.90
C ASN A 180 13.89 7.00 21.98
N PRO A 181 13.42 5.84 22.53
CA PRO A 181 12.40 5.78 23.54
C PRO A 181 12.80 6.31 24.90
#